data_9f9f43a1612418636707ef192677308e
#
_entry.id   9f9f43a1612418636707ef192677308e
#
_cell.length_a   1.000
_cell.length_b   1.000
_cell.length_c   1.000
_cell.angle_alpha   90.00
_cell.angle_beta   90.00
_cell.angle_gamma   90.00
#
_symmetry.space_group_name_H-M   'P 1'
#
loop_
_entity.id
_entity.type
_entity.pdbx_description
1 polymer ?
#
loop_
_entity_poly.entity_id
_entity_poly.type
_entity_poly.pdbx_seq_one_letter_code
_entity_poly.pdbx_strand_id
1 'polypeptide(L)'
;MLDLNHGSGCQYQAPDRAPGIGVAVNAAIDAALVTRNRAQTARQYVSTSGIGRECLRQIQYDYLAVPKDDGRDFEPATLRIFEAGHRGEDVVAAWLRAAGFDLRTERRDGRQFGFSALGGRFKGHIDGCLIAGPVALDYPALWENKALGAASWKDVVKRGVVLSKPIYAAQLALYQAYMDLPAPALFTALNRDTWEIHCELVPFDAALAQTMSDRAVQVVQASDAQELLPRPVAERTSVVCRGGKTAGGWHSSCAWQDRCWGGCR
;
A
#
# COMPACT_ATOMS: atom_id res chain seq x y z
N MET A 1 0.15 -49.98 5.79
CA MET A 1 1.44 -49.36 6.15
C MET A 1 2.19 -49.15 4.86
N LEU A 2 2.46 -47.90 4.50
CA LEU A 2 3.19 -47.57 3.29
C LEU A 2 4.66 -47.97 3.49
N ASP A 3 5.16 -48.91 2.67
CA ASP A 3 6.57 -49.25 2.66
C ASP A 3 7.33 -48.24 1.80
N LEU A 4 7.89 -47.24 2.44
CA LEU A 4 8.59 -46.15 1.79
C LEU A 4 10.03 -46.50 1.36
N ASN A 5 10.55 -47.71 1.73
CA ASN A 5 11.98 -48.02 1.60
C ASN A 5 12.31 -49.24 0.72
N HIS A 6 11.34 -49.99 0.28
CA HIS A 6 11.57 -51.16 -0.53
C HIS A 6 10.93 -51.06 -1.88
N GLY A 7 11.59 -50.52 -2.87
CA GLY A 7 11.22 -50.46 -4.27
C GLY A 7 10.03 -51.33 -4.71
N SER A 8 8.91 -51.22 -4.01
CA SER A 8 7.73 -52.08 -4.13
C SER A 8 6.97 -51.88 -5.43
N GLY A 9 7.59 -51.21 -6.40
CA GLY A 9 7.02 -51.06 -7.75
C GLY A 9 5.73 -50.24 -7.85
N CYS A 10 5.26 -49.68 -6.73
CA CYS A 10 4.20 -48.70 -6.79
C CYS A 10 4.77 -47.41 -7.36
N GLN A 11 4.91 -47.37 -8.70
CA GLN A 11 4.98 -46.07 -9.37
C GLN A 11 3.67 -45.34 -9.08
N TYR A 12 3.78 -44.23 -8.35
CA TYR A 12 2.68 -43.28 -8.23
C TYR A 12 2.44 -42.73 -9.62
N GLN A 13 1.61 -43.42 -10.41
CA GLN A 13 1.02 -42.82 -11.58
C GLN A 13 0.04 -41.80 -11.05
N ALA A 14 0.42 -40.52 -11.16
CA ALA A 14 -0.54 -39.46 -10.99
C ALA A 14 -1.71 -39.75 -11.93
N PRO A 15 -2.94 -39.88 -11.42
CA PRO A 15 -4.09 -40.11 -12.28
C PRO A 15 -4.14 -39.02 -13.35
N ASP A 16 -4.60 -39.37 -14.59
CA ASP A 16 -4.83 -38.41 -15.68
C ASP A 16 -5.52 -37.19 -15.09
N ARG A 17 -4.82 -36.07 -15.09
CA ARG A 17 -5.15 -34.93 -14.25
C ARG A 17 -6.39 -34.23 -14.79
N ALA A 18 -7.54 -34.51 -14.23
CA ALA A 18 -8.48 -33.44 -13.91
C ALA A 18 -7.67 -32.27 -13.31
N PRO A 19 -8.00 -30.98 -13.58
CA PRO A 19 -7.18 -29.86 -13.12
C PRO A 19 -6.79 -30.11 -11.67
N GLY A 20 -5.48 -30.31 -11.43
CA GLY A 20 -5.01 -31.02 -10.26
C GLY A 20 -5.55 -30.36 -9.00
N ILE A 21 -5.73 -31.10 -7.91
CA ILE A 21 -6.31 -30.62 -6.65
C ILE A 21 -5.74 -29.23 -6.24
N GLY A 22 -4.47 -28.96 -6.56
CA GLY A 22 -3.83 -27.67 -6.33
C GLY A 22 -4.48 -26.51 -7.10
N VAL A 23 -4.92 -26.74 -8.34
CA VAL A 23 -5.64 -25.71 -9.12
C VAL A 23 -7.01 -25.44 -8.50
N ALA A 24 -7.73 -26.50 -8.09
CA ALA A 24 -9.03 -26.34 -7.45
C ALA A 24 -8.93 -25.62 -6.10
N VAL A 25 -7.93 -25.94 -5.27
CA VAL A 25 -7.68 -25.26 -3.99
C VAL A 25 -7.32 -23.78 -4.20
N ASN A 26 -6.42 -23.48 -5.16
CA ASN A 26 -6.07 -22.09 -5.47
C ASN A 26 -7.29 -21.31 -5.96
N ALA A 27 -8.10 -21.88 -6.83
CA ALA A 27 -9.34 -21.23 -7.31
C ALA A 27 -10.33 -20.95 -6.16
N ALA A 28 -10.46 -21.86 -5.20
CA ALA A 28 -11.31 -21.66 -4.03
C ALA A 28 -10.79 -20.53 -3.13
N ILE A 29 -9.46 -20.48 -2.88
CA ILE A 29 -8.82 -19.40 -2.13
C ILE A 29 -9.03 -18.06 -2.83
N ASP A 30 -8.79 -18.01 -4.13
CA ASP A 30 -8.93 -16.79 -4.95
C ASP A 30 -10.37 -16.28 -4.93
N ALA A 31 -11.35 -17.15 -5.08
CA ALA A 31 -12.76 -16.80 -5.01
C ALA A 31 -13.15 -16.22 -3.63
N ALA A 32 -12.66 -16.82 -2.54
CA ALA A 32 -12.89 -16.33 -1.18
C ALA A 32 -12.29 -14.93 -0.96
N LEU A 33 -11.06 -14.68 -1.44
CA LEU A 33 -10.39 -13.38 -1.33
C LEU A 33 -11.13 -12.30 -2.11
N VAL A 34 -11.55 -12.59 -3.35
CA VAL A 34 -12.33 -11.67 -4.18
C VAL A 34 -13.68 -11.35 -3.52
N THR A 35 -14.37 -12.37 -3.01
CA THR A 35 -15.65 -12.17 -2.30
C THR A 35 -15.47 -11.26 -1.08
N ARG A 36 -14.46 -11.52 -0.25
CA ARG A 36 -14.12 -10.69 0.91
C ARG A 36 -13.78 -9.26 0.51
N ASN A 37 -13.01 -9.07 -0.57
CA ASN A 37 -12.65 -7.73 -1.05
C ASN A 37 -13.88 -6.96 -1.56
N ARG A 38 -14.79 -7.61 -2.27
CA ARG A 38 -16.02 -6.99 -2.78
C ARG A 38 -17.01 -6.63 -1.67
N ALA A 39 -16.98 -7.33 -0.55
CA ALA A 39 -17.82 -7.03 0.62
C ALA A 39 -17.33 -5.80 1.41
N GLN A 40 -16.13 -5.28 1.12
CA GLN A 40 -15.62 -4.08 1.79
C GLN A 40 -16.36 -2.84 1.32
N THR A 41 -16.74 -1.99 2.28
CA THR A 41 -17.34 -0.68 1.98
C THR A 41 -16.31 0.21 1.28
N ALA A 42 -16.71 0.83 0.18
CA ALA A 42 -15.86 1.80 -0.51
C ALA A 42 -15.48 2.97 0.41
N ARG A 43 -14.23 3.41 0.34
CA ARG A 43 -13.77 4.56 1.11
C ARG A 43 -14.36 5.83 0.52
N GLN A 44 -14.97 6.64 1.37
CA GLN A 44 -15.53 7.96 1.00
C GLN A 44 -14.62 9.10 1.49
N TYR A 45 -13.31 8.92 1.39
CA TYR A 45 -12.33 9.93 1.75
C TYR A 45 -11.04 9.77 0.92
N VAL A 46 -10.35 10.87 0.70
CA VAL A 46 -9.01 10.87 0.13
C VAL A 46 -8.04 10.25 1.15
N SER A 47 -7.32 9.23 0.75
CA SER A 47 -6.37 8.51 1.63
C SER A 47 -4.94 9.03 1.43
N THR A 48 -4.21 9.18 2.53
CA THR A 48 -2.77 9.51 2.49
C THR A 48 -1.94 8.51 1.70
N SER A 49 -2.29 7.23 1.75
CA SER A 49 -1.57 6.19 1.00
C SER A 49 -1.68 6.31 -0.52
N GLY A 50 -2.67 7.08 -1.00
CA GLY A 50 -2.91 7.27 -2.43
C GLY A 50 -2.58 8.66 -2.96
N ILE A 51 -2.42 9.67 -2.07
CA ILE A 51 -2.32 11.08 -2.48
C ILE A 51 -1.05 11.39 -3.28
N GLY A 52 0.01 10.62 -3.07
CA GLY A 52 1.27 10.74 -3.82
C GLY A 52 1.22 10.20 -5.25
N ARG A 53 0.09 9.61 -5.70
CA ARG A 53 -0.06 9.17 -7.10
C ARG A 53 0.01 10.37 -8.04
N GLU A 54 0.60 10.19 -9.20
CA GLU A 54 0.79 11.25 -10.19
C GLU A 54 -0.54 11.82 -10.70
N CYS A 55 -1.55 10.98 -10.92
CA CYS A 55 -2.83 11.35 -11.50
C CYS A 55 -3.88 11.71 -10.43
N LEU A 56 -4.21 13.01 -10.30
CA LEU A 56 -5.25 13.49 -9.38
C LEU A 56 -6.66 13.00 -9.78
N ARG A 57 -6.94 12.84 -11.07
CA ARG A 57 -8.22 12.30 -11.55
C ARG A 57 -8.42 10.85 -11.08
N GLN A 58 -7.35 10.05 -11.01
CA GLN A 58 -7.42 8.71 -10.45
C GLN A 58 -7.78 8.74 -8.96
N ILE A 59 -7.20 9.69 -8.20
CA ILE A 59 -7.52 9.88 -6.78
C ILE A 59 -8.97 10.36 -6.62
N GLN A 60 -9.43 11.23 -7.50
CA GLN A 60 -10.83 11.69 -7.52
C GLN A 60 -11.81 10.55 -7.79
N TYR A 61 -11.51 9.67 -8.74
CA TYR A 61 -12.34 8.49 -9.00
C TYR A 61 -12.39 7.54 -7.79
N ASP A 62 -11.25 7.31 -7.11
CA ASP A 62 -11.20 6.54 -5.85
C ASP A 62 -12.08 7.20 -4.78
N TYR A 63 -11.95 8.52 -4.59
CA TYR A 63 -12.70 9.28 -3.59
C TYR A 63 -14.22 9.26 -3.84
N LEU A 64 -14.62 9.37 -5.09
CA LEU A 64 -16.03 9.33 -5.50
C LEU A 64 -16.58 7.91 -5.62
N ALA A 65 -15.80 6.90 -5.28
CA ALA A 65 -16.16 5.49 -5.43
C ALA A 65 -16.67 5.15 -6.84
N VAL A 66 -16.10 5.78 -7.87
CA VAL A 66 -16.46 5.52 -9.27
C VAL A 66 -16.15 4.06 -9.61
N PRO A 67 -17.10 3.30 -10.18
CA PRO A 67 -16.83 1.93 -10.59
C PRO A 67 -15.62 1.85 -11.52
N LYS A 68 -14.75 0.90 -11.25
CA LYS A 68 -13.60 0.60 -12.12
C LYS A 68 -14.07 0.07 -13.48
N ASP A 69 -13.22 0.16 -14.48
CA ASP A 69 -13.46 -0.48 -15.77
C ASP A 69 -13.54 -2.01 -15.60
N ASP A 70 -14.26 -2.68 -16.48
CA ASP A 70 -14.44 -4.13 -16.44
C ASP A 70 -13.10 -4.87 -16.42
N GLY A 71 -12.97 -5.86 -15.53
CA GLY A 71 -11.74 -6.63 -15.35
C GLY A 71 -10.58 -5.85 -14.72
N ARG A 72 -10.81 -4.66 -14.15
CA ARG A 72 -9.79 -3.84 -13.46
C ARG A 72 -9.86 -3.91 -11.94
N ASP A 73 -10.59 -4.86 -11.39
CA ASP A 73 -10.52 -5.19 -9.98
C ASP A 73 -9.14 -5.74 -9.59
N PHE A 74 -8.86 -5.79 -8.29
CA PHE A 74 -7.62 -6.40 -7.82
C PHE A 74 -7.61 -7.90 -8.12
N GLU A 75 -6.55 -8.33 -8.80
CA GLU A 75 -6.26 -9.73 -8.99
C GLU A 75 -6.07 -10.44 -7.62
N PRO A 76 -6.47 -11.72 -7.49
CA PRO A 76 -6.32 -12.46 -6.24
C PRO A 76 -4.89 -12.46 -5.69
N ALA A 77 -3.88 -12.53 -6.55
CA ALA A 77 -2.47 -12.43 -6.16
C ALA A 77 -2.16 -11.09 -5.47
N THR A 78 -2.74 -9.97 -5.95
CA THR A 78 -2.60 -8.65 -5.33
C THR A 78 -3.25 -8.62 -3.95
N LEU A 79 -4.40 -9.26 -3.77
CA LEU A 79 -5.07 -9.35 -2.48
C LEU A 79 -4.23 -10.14 -1.46
N ARG A 80 -3.58 -11.22 -1.88
CA ARG A 80 -2.61 -11.95 -1.03
C ARG A 80 -1.41 -11.08 -0.65
N ILE A 81 -0.93 -10.24 -1.58
CA ILE A 81 0.17 -9.29 -1.30
C ILE A 81 -0.25 -8.25 -0.24
N PHE A 82 -1.49 -7.76 -0.29
CA PHE A 82 -1.99 -6.83 0.72
C PHE A 82 -2.06 -7.50 2.10
N GLU A 83 -2.56 -8.74 2.17
CA GLU A 83 -2.60 -9.51 3.42
C GLU A 83 -1.19 -9.75 3.98
N ALA A 84 -0.25 -10.15 3.13
CA ALA A 84 1.15 -10.31 3.52
C ALA A 84 1.77 -8.99 4.01
N GLY A 85 1.34 -7.85 3.47
CA GLY A 85 1.71 -6.51 3.94
C GLY A 85 1.31 -6.28 5.39
N HIS A 86 0.04 -6.51 5.73
CA HIS A 86 -0.46 -6.35 7.09
C HIS A 86 0.24 -7.31 8.07
N ARG A 87 0.44 -8.59 7.68
CA ARG A 87 1.17 -9.53 8.53
C ARG A 87 2.63 -9.13 8.75
N GLY A 88 3.27 -8.58 7.71
CA GLY A 88 4.63 -8.05 7.80
C GLY A 88 4.72 -6.87 8.77
N GLU A 89 3.73 -5.99 8.81
CA GLU A 89 3.62 -4.89 9.77
C GLU A 89 3.52 -5.41 11.21
N ASP A 90 2.60 -6.36 11.47
CA ASP A 90 2.43 -6.99 12.79
C ASP A 90 3.76 -7.59 13.31
N VAL A 91 4.48 -8.28 12.43
CA VAL A 91 5.75 -8.94 12.79
C VAL A 91 6.84 -7.93 13.10
N VAL A 92 7.01 -6.89 12.27
CA VAL A 92 8.02 -5.85 12.53
C VAL A 92 7.69 -5.07 13.79
N ALA A 93 6.42 -4.78 14.06
CA ALA A 93 5.99 -4.17 15.31
C ALA A 93 6.36 -5.02 16.53
N ALA A 94 6.16 -6.34 16.44
CA ALA A 94 6.57 -7.28 17.50
C ALA A 94 8.09 -7.29 17.71
N TRP A 95 8.88 -7.27 16.64
CA TRP A 95 10.35 -7.22 16.72
C TRP A 95 10.86 -5.91 17.33
N LEU A 96 10.30 -4.77 16.97
CA LEU A 96 10.66 -3.49 17.58
C LEU A 96 10.37 -3.49 19.08
N ARG A 97 9.21 -4.00 19.50
CA ARG A 97 8.88 -4.13 20.93
C ARG A 97 9.83 -5.09 21.65
N ALA A 98 10.15 -6.23 21.05
CA ALA A 98 11.12 -7.18 21.60
C ALA A 98 12.54 -6.58 21.71
N ALA A 99 12.89 -5.67 20.81
CA ALA A 99 14.15 -4.92 20.85
C ALA A 99 14.16 -3.79 21.90
N GLY A 100 13.07 -3.58 22.64
CA GLY A 100 12.98 -2.59 23.70
C GLY A 100 12.43 -1.22 23.30
N PHE A 101 11.85 -1.08 22.11
CA PHE A 101 11.14 0.14 21.75
C PHE A 101 9.73 0.18 22.38
N ASP A 102 9.35 1.33 22.96
CA ASP A 102 7.95 1.62 23.32
C ASP A 102 7.21 2.06 22.05
N LEU A 103 6.78 1.08 21.25
CA LEU A 103 6.01 1.29 20.03
C LEU A 103 4.51 1.20 20.32
N ARG A 104 3.80 2.28 20.07
CA ARG A 104 2.35 2.40 20.18
C ARG A 104 1.73 2.36 18.78
N THR A 105 0.89 1.36 18.52
CA THR A 105 0.18 1.18 17.24
C THR A 105 -1.31 1.57 17.34
N GLU A 106 -1.83 1.61 18.57
CA GLU A 106 -3.23 1.89 18.85
C GLU A 106 -3.39 2.87 20.02
N ARG A 107 -4.48 3.59 20.02
CA ARG A 107 -4.95 4.43 21.12
C ARG A 107 -5.45 3.55 22.27
N ARG A 108 -5.71 4.14 23.44
CA ARG A 108 -6.27 3.44 24.59
C ARG A 108 -7.63 2.79 24.32
N ASP A 109 -8.39 3.29 23.35
CA ASP A 109 -9.68 2.78 22.92
C ASP A 109 -9.60 1.70 21.83
N GLY A 110 -8.39 1.19 21.52
CA GLY A 110 -8.14 0.16 20.51
C GLY A 110 -8.19 0.66 19.06
N ARG A 111 -8.41 1.97 18.84
CA ARG A 111 -8.39 2.52 17.48
C ARG A 111 -6.97 2.87 17.07
N GLN A 112 -6.64 2.60 15.81
CA GLN A 112 -5.38 3.01 15.21
C GLN A 112 -5.19 4.53 15.29
N PHE A 113 -3.95 4.96 15.50
CA PHE A 113 -3.61 6.38 15.42
C PHE A 113 -3.81 6.91 14.00
N GLY A 114 -4.22 8.16 13.89
CA GLY A 114 -4.40 8.80 12.61
C GLY A 114 -5.07 10.15 12.74
N PHE A 115 -5.23 10.80 11.61
CA PHE A 115 -5.88 12.11 11.53
C PHE A 115 -7.10 12.07 10.62
N SER A 116 -7.94 13.10 10.80
CA SER A 116 -9.11 13.34 9.97
C SER A 116 -9.22 14.84 9.72
N ALA A 117 -9.12 15.24 8.46
CA ALA A 117 -9.17 16.62 8.02
C ALA A 117 -10.27 16.84 6.94
N LEU A 118 -10.50 18.09 6.53
CA LEU A 118 -11.50 18.47 5.53
C LEU A 118 -12.90 17.92 5.84
N GLY A 119 -13.34 18.02 7.11
CA GLY A 119 -14.63 17.47 7.53
C GLY A 119 -14.73 15.95 7.41
N GLY A 120 -13.63 15.23 7.57
CA GLY A 120 -13.60 13.77 7.49
C GLY A 120 -13.36 13.24 6.07
N ARG A 121 -13.11 14.11 5.10
CA ARG A 121 -12.90 13.75 3.69
C ARG A 121 -11.43 13.53 3.31
N PHE A 122 -10.50 13.81 4.21
CA PHE A 122 -9.09 13.47 4.08
C PHE A 122 -8.63 12.79 5.36
N LYS A 123 -8.13 11.56 5.24
CA LYS A 123 -7.75 10.73 6.40
C LYS A 123 -6.46 9.98 6.16
N GLY A 124 -5.76 9.73 7.27
CA GLY A 124 -4.61 8.85 7.30
C GLY A 124 -4.53 8.11 8.62
N HIS A 125 -3.97 6.90 8.59
CA HIS A 125 -3.67 6.08 9.76
C HIS A 125 -2.21 5.75 9.70
N ILE A 126 -1.50 5.98 10.81
CA ILE A 126 -0.09 5.66 10.94
C ILE A 126 0.07 4.22 11.45
N ASP A 127 1.17 3.57 11.07
CA ASP A 127 1.45 2.22 11.56
C ASP A 127 1.85 2.26 13.04
N GLY A 128 2.48 3.34 13.50
CA GLY A 128 2.73 3.55 14.91
C GLY A 128 3.51 4.81 15.27
N CYS A 129 3.68 5.00 16.58
CA CYS A 129 4.49 6.04 17.17
C CYS A 129 5.48 5.42 18.15
N LEU A 130 6.76 5.70 17.97
CA LEU A 130 7.83 5.35 18.90
C LEU A 130 7.91 6.40 19.98
N ILE A 131 7.67 6.03 21.22
CA ILE A 131 7.68 6.94 22.38
C ILE A 131 9.06 6.97 23.05
N ALA A 132 9.76 5.83 23.03
CA ALA A 132 11.10 5.64 23.57
C ALA A 132 11.74 4.41 22.93
N GLY A 133 13.04 4.22 23.11
CA GLY A 133 13.74 3.03 22.64
C GLY A 133 15.20 2.98 23.02
N PRO A 134 15.89 1.89 22.68
CA PRO A 134 17.28 1.63 23.06
C PRO A 134 18.31 2.37 22.20
N VAL A 135 17.87 3.09 21.17
CA VAL A 135 18.76 3.83 20.26
C VAL A 135 18.47 5.34 20.35
N ALA A 136 19.47 6.16 20.03
CA ALA A 136 19.36 7.61 20.03
C ALA A 136 18.53 8.07 18.81
N LEU A 137 17.23 8.23 19.01
CA LEU A 137 16.29 8.88 18.08
C LEU A 137 15.66 10.07 18.78
N ASP A 138 15.16 11.01 18.00
CA ASP A 138 14.31 12.08 18.52
C ASP A 138 12.90 11.51 18.75
N TYR A 139 12.51 11.37 20.00
CA TYR A 139 11.19 10.85 20.38
C TYR A 139 10.22 11.97 20.78
N PRO A 140 8.92 11.87 20.53
CA PRO A 140 8.26 10.78 19.81
C PRO A 140 8.53 10.82 18.30
N ALA A 141 8.68 9.67 17.68
CA ALA A 141 8.90 9.52 16.25
C ALA A 141 7.81 8.72 15.57
N LEU A 142 7.42 9.13 14.38
CA LEU A 142 6.57 8.33 13.49
C LEU A 142 7.27 7.03 13.13
N TRP A 143 6.52 5.92 13.15
CA TRP A 143 6.94 4.66 12.54
C TRP A 143 6.02 4.28 11.40
N GLU A 144 6.61 3.90 10.26
CA GLU A 144 5.90 3.41 9.08
C GLU A 144 6.63 2.19 8.52
N ASN A 145 5.88 1.13 8.20
CA ASN A 145 6.42 -0.11 7.68
C ASN A 145 5.90 -0.43 6.28
N LYS A 146 6.75 -0.99 5.45
CA LYS A 146 6.35 -1.51 4.14
C LYS A 146 6.95 -2.89 3.89
N ALA A 147 6.10 -3.87 3.60
CA ALA A 147 6.54 -5.20 3.17
C ALA A 147 6.70 -5.22 1.63
N LEU A 148 7.93 -5.28 1.17
CA LEU A 148 8.30 -5.15 -0.23
C LEU A 148 8.81 -6.49 -0.80
N GLY A 149 8.56 -6.76 -2.09
CA GLY A 149 9.26 -7.83 -2.79
C GLY A 149 10.73 -7.48 -3.03
N ALA A 150 11.60 -8.47 -3.20
CA ALA A 150 13.06 -8.33 -3.22
C ALA A 150 13.58 -7.22 -4.15
N ALA A 151 13.06 -7.09 -5.37
CA ALA A 151 13.51 -6.05 -6.31
C ALA A 151 13.19 -4.64 -5.80
N SER A 152 11.98 -4.44 -5.24
CA SER A 152 11.54 -3.16 -4.69
C SER A 152 12.28 -2.82 -3.40
N TRP A 153 12.55 -3.82 -2.57
CA TRP A 153 13.34 -3.69 -1.34
C TRP A 153 14.80 -3.28 -1.65
N LYS A 154 15.46 -3.97 -2.59
CA LYS A 154 16.81 -3.61 -3.02
C LYS A 154 16.91 -2.18 -3.56
N ASP A 155 15.87 -1.71 -4.26
CA ASP A 155 15.83 -0.34 -4.75
C ASP A 155 15.74 0.68 -3.60
N VAL A 156 14.93 0.39 -2.57
CA VAL A 156 14.84 1.22 -1.36
C VAL A 156 16.19 1.24 -0.61
N VAL A 157 16.79 0.09 -0.37
CA VAL A 157 18.11 -0.01 0.29
C VAL A 157 19.18 0.81 -0.45
N LYS A 158 19.16 0.78 -1.79
CA LYS A 158 20.15 1.47 -2.62
C LYS A 158 19.95 2.99 -2.69
N ARG A 159 18.71 3.47 -2.75
CA ARG A 159 18.39 4.87 -3.07
C ARG A 159 17.70 5.64 -1.96
N GLY A 160 17.33 4.96 -0.88
CA GLY A 160 16.46 5.50 0.16
C GLY A 160 14.99 5.57 -0.29
N VAL A 161 14.09 5.67 0.68
CA VAL A 161 12.64 5.67 0.43
C VAL A 161 12.19 6.88 -0.39
N VAL A 162 12.76 8.05 -0.15
CA VAL A 162 12.37 9.31 -0.81
C VAL A 162 12.54 9.22 -2.33
N LEU A 163 13.69 8.71 -2.80
CA LEU A 163 13.96 8.59 -4.22
C LEU A 163 13.38 7.32 -4.86
N SER A 164 13.28 6.24 -4.07
CA SER A 164 12.76 4.96 -4.55
C SER A 164 11.24 4.90 -4.59
N LYS A 165 10.59 5.52 -3.61
CA LYS A 165 9.15 5.44 -3.40
C LYS A 165 8.55 6.81 -3.04
N PRO A 166 8.46 7.75 -3.98
CA PRO A 166 7.92 9.09 -3.70
C PRO A 166 6.52 9.08 -3.06
N ILE A 167 5.71 8.06 -3.36
CA ILE A 167 4.38 7.88 -2.74
C ILE A 167 4.50 7.64 -1.24
N TYR A 168 5.48 6.87 -0.78
CA TYR A 168 5.70 6.63 0.65
C TYR A 168 6.31 7.86 1.32
N ALA A 169 7.21 8.58 0.64
CA ALA A 169 7.71 9.86 1.14
C ALA A 169 6.57 10.88 1.35
N ALA A 170 5.64 10.97 0.40
CA ALA A 170 4.44 11.80 0.53
C ALA A 170 3.56 11.39 1.72
N GLN A 171 3.39 10.10 1.95
CA GLN A 171 2.65 9.55 3.08
C GLN A 171 3.30 9.90 4.40
N LEU A 172 4.62 9.71 4.53
CA LEU A 172 5.40 10.05 5.73
C LEU A 172 5.31 11.54 6.05
N ALA A 173 5.54 12.41 5.07
CA ALA A 173 5.47 13.86 5.25
C ALA A 173 4.10 14.33 5.77
N LEU A 174 3.02 13.78 5.22
CA LEU A 174 1.66 14.08 5.69
C LEU A 174 1.42 13.59 7.12
N TYR A 175 1.89 12.40 7.45
CA TYR A 175 1.74 11.88 8.81
C TYR A 175 2.52 12.69 9.81
N GLN A 176 3.77 13.07 9.51
CA GLN A 176 4.56 13.94 10.38
C GLN A 176 3.86 15.29 10.60
N ALA A 177 3.29 15.89 9.54
CA ALA A 177 2.58 17.16 9.65
C ALA A 177 1.26 17.04 10.44
N TYR A 178 0.39 16.13 10.07
CA TYR A 178 -0.97 16.03 10.65
C TYR A 178 -1.02 15.38 12.03
N MET A 179 0.02 14.61 12.39
CA MET A 179 0.14 13.99 13.71
C MET A 179 1.01 14.81 14.67
N ASP A 180 1.56 15.96 14.21
CA ASP A 180 2.49 16.79 14.98
C ASP A 180 3.72 15.99 15.49
N LEU A 181 4.34 15.23 14.56
CA LEU A 181 5.51 14.40 14.80
C LEU A 181 6.68 14.86 13.92
N PRO A 182 7.27 16.05 14.17
CA PRO A 182 8.27 16.63 13.27
C PRO A 182 9.65 15.97 13.35
N ALA A 183 9.87 15.10 14.33
CA ALA A 183 11.09 14.29 14.39
C ALA A 183 11.24 13.41 13.14
N PRO A 184 12.48 13.04 12.73
CA PRO A 184 12.68 12.11 11.64
C PRO A 184 11.89 10.80 11.85
N ALA A 185 11.13 10.40 10.85
CA ALA A 185 10.34 9.18 10.91
C ALA A 185 11.24 7.94 10.77
N LEU A 186 11.00 6.92 11.57
CA LEU A 186 11.58 5.60 11.34
C LEU A 186 10.78 4.87 10.26
N PHE A 187 11.33 4.79 9.07
CA PHE A 187 10.80 3.95 8.01
C PHE A 187 11.46 2.57 8.04
N THR A 188 10.65 1.51 8.03
CA THR A 188 11.12 0.14 7.96
C THR A 188 10.60 -0.53 6.69
N ALA A 189 11.49 -1.23 5.98
CA ALA A 189 11.15 -2.01 4.80
C ALA A 189 11.48 -3.49 5.03
N LEU A 190 10.45 -4.33 5.15
CA LEU A 190 10.59 -5.78 5.24
C LEU A 190 10.66 -6.38 3.84
N ASN A 191 11.71 -7.14 3.56
CA ASN A 191 11.78 -7.97 2.37
C ASN A 191 10.92 -9.22 2.55
N ARG A 192 9.81 -9.33 1.81
CA ARG A 192 8.87 -10.47 1.92
C ARG A 192 9.47 -11.80 1.48
N ASP A 193 10.54 -11.75 0.68
CA ASP A 193 11.12 -12.96 0.09
C ASP A 193 12.22 -13.55 0.98
N THR A 194 12.94 -12.69 1.74
CA THR A 194 14.09 -13.10 2.57
C THR A 194 13.94 -12.78 4.05
N TRP A 195 12.94 -11.98 4.43
CA TRP A 195 12.71 -11.46 5.80
C TRP A 195 13.79 -10.51 6.31
N GLU A 196 14.67 -10.04 5.44
CA GLU A 196 15.59 -8.95 5.77
C GLU A 196 14.82 -7.65 6.01
N ILE A 197 15.27 -6.88 7.00
CA ILE A 197 14.71 -5.58 7.32
C ILE A 197 15.72 -4.48 7.01
N HIS A 198 15.25 -3.41 6.36
CA HIS A 198 15.98 -2.16 6.18
C HIS A 198 15.31 -1.09 7.02
N CYS A 199 16.11 -0.30 7.74
CA CYS A 199 15.63 0.81 8.56
C CYS A 199 16.27 2.11 8.05
N GLU A 200 15.47 3.16 7.92
CA GLU A 200 15.90 4.46 7.42
C GLU A 200 15.22 5.57 8.23
N LEU A 201 15.99 6.60 8.60
CA LEU A 201 15.42 7.83 9.19
C LEU A 201 15.08 8.80 8.06
N VAL A 202 13.81 9.18 7.99
CA VAL A 202 13.30 10.09 6.97
C VAL A 202 13.00 11.44 7.61
N PRO A 203 13.77 12.49 7.29
CA PRO A 203 13.51 13.83 7.78
C PRO A 203 12.13 14.34 7.37
N PHE A 204 11.54 15.21 8.18
CA PHE A 204 10.27 15.85 7.85
C PHE A 204 10.44 16.82 6.68
N ASP A 205 9.66 16.62 5.62
CA ASP A 205 9.57 17.52 4.47
C ASP A 205 8.24 18.29 4.53
N ALA A 206 8.28 19.48 5.12
CA ALA A 206 7.10 20.35 5.27
C ALA A 206 6.56 20.84 3.91
N ALA A 207 7.44 21.05 2.92
CA ALA A 207 7.03 21.51 1.59
C ALA A 207 6.29 20.40 0.84
N LEU A 208 6.78 19.16 0.94
CA LEU A 208 6.09 18.00 0.40
C LEU A 208 4.74 17.77 1.10
N ALA A 209 4.70 17.88 2.43
CA ALA A 209 3.45 17.75 3.19
C ALA A 209 2.41 18.78 2.74
N GLN A 210 2.81 20.05 2.60
CA GLN A 210 1.92 21.11 2.12
C GLN A 210 1.41 20.81 0.70
N THR A 211 2.31 20.46 -0.22
CA THR A 211 1.95 20.11 -1.59
C THR A 211 0.93 18.97 -1.63
N MET A 212 1.12 17.92 -0.83
CA MET A 212 0.19 16.78 -0.79
C MET A 212 -1.13 17.13 -0.12
N SER A 213 -1.11 18.00 0.89
CA SER A 213 -2.32 18.54 1.51
C SER A 213 -3.15 19.37 0.52
N ASP A 214 -2.51 20.25 -0.25
CA ASP A 214 -3.16 21.06 -1.30
C ASP A 214 -3.78 20.17 -2.38
N ARG A 215 -3.13 19.07 -2.76
CA ARG A 215 -3.69 18.08 -3.68
C ARG A 215 -4.97 17.44 -3.14
N ALA A 216 -5.01 17.13 -1.84
CA ALA A 216 -6.22 16.58 -1.21
C ALA A 216 -7.36 17.61 -1.22
N VAL A 217 -7.07 18.87 -0.90
CA VAL A 217 -8.02 19.98 -0.99
C VAL A 217 -8.56 20.11 -2.42
N GLN A 218 -7.68 20.10 -3.43
CA GLN A 218 -8.06 20.19 -4.83
C GLN A 218 -9.01 19.06 -5.26
N VAL A 219 -8.72 17.82 -4.86
CA VAL A 219 -9.59 16.66 -5.16
C VAL A 219 -10.97 16.86 -4.55
N VAL A 220 -11.04 17.28 -3.28
CA VAL A 220 -12.30 17.47 -2.58
C VAL A 220 -13.10 18.63 -3.20
N GLN A 221 -12.47 19.78 -3.45
CA GLN A 221 -13.14 20.95 -4.03
C GLN A 221 -13.67 20.69 -5.45
N ALA A 222 -12.86 20.07 -6.32
CA ALA A 222 -13.31 19.71 -7.65
C ALA A 222 -14.47 18.71 -7.62
N SER A 223 -14.47 17.79 -6.65
CA SER A 223 -15.56 16.82 -6.48
C SER A 223 -16.84 17.49 -5.99
N ASP A 224 -16.75 18.45 -5.06
CA ASP A 224 -17.88 19.24 -4.57
C ASP A 224 -18.48 20.10 -5.71
N ALA A 225 -17.62 20.65 -6.58
CA ALA A 225 -18.02 21.42 -7.75
C ALA A 225 -18.54 20.53 -8.90
N GLN A 226 -18.52 19.21 -8.76
CA GLN A 226 -18.82 18.25 -9.82
C GLN A 226 -17.93 18.40 -11.06
N GLU A 227 -16.73 18.92 -10.88
CA GLU A 227 -15.72 19.10 -11.93
C GLU A 227 -14.75 17.91 -11.96
N LEU A 228 -14.44 17.44 -13.17
CA LEU A 228 -13.47 16.36 -13.33
C LEU A 228 -12.07 16.94 -13.49
N LEU A 229 -11.18 16.59 -12.57
CA LEU A 229 -9.78 17.03 -12.60
C LEU A 229 -9.09 16.67 -13.92
N PRO A 230 -8.15 17.49 -14.41
CA PRO A 230 -7.46 17.25 -15.67
C PRO A 230 -6.64 15.95 -15.64
N ARG A 231 -6.42 15.37 -16.81
CA ARG A 231 -5.46 14.27 -16.98
C ARG A 231 -4.03 14.86 -16.89
N PRO A 232 -3.09 14.23 -16.17
CA PRO A 232 -1.72 14.74 -16.09
C PRO A 232 -0.91 14.47 -17.36
N VAL A 233 -1.46 13.68 -18.28
CA VAL A 233 -0.80 13.24 -19.52
C VAL A 233 -1.72 13.42 -20.74
N ALA A 234 -1.11 13.70 -21.89
CA ALA A 234 -1.82 13.93 -23.14
C ALA A 234 -2.26 12.63 -23.84
N GLU A 235 -1.64 11.48 -23.49
CA GLU A 235 -1.86 10.21 -24.19
C GLU A 235 -2.22 9.08 -23.25
N ARG A 236 -3.15 8.25 -23.69
CA ARG A 236 -3.55 7.01 -23.02
C ARG A 236 -2.40 6.00 -22.86
N THR A 237 -1.45 6.03 -23.78
CA THR A 237 -0.27 5.13 -23.80
C THR A 237 0.78 5.48 -22.76
N SER A 238 0.65 6.63 -22.06
CA SER A 238 1.53 7.01 -20.98
C SER A 238 1.58 5.92 -19.89
N VAL A 239 2.76 5.74 -19.29
CA VAL A 239 2.97 4.81 -18.17
C VAL A 239 2.06 5.10 -16.97
N VAL A 240 1.66 6.34 -16.77
CA VAL A 240 0.69 6.76 -15.74
C VAL A 240 -0.67 6.09 -15.95
N CYS A 241 -1.07 5.86 -17.20
CA CYS A 241 -2.34 5.22 -17.54
C CYS A 241 -2.21 3.71 -17.74
N ARG A 242 -1.27 3.26 -18.58
CA ARG A 242 -1.12 1.83 -18.92
C ARG A 242 -0.40 1.00 -17.88
N GLY A 243 0.27 1.63 -16.93
CA GLY A 243 1.19 0.97 -16.02
C GLY A 243 2.55 0.71 -16.65
N GLY A 244 3.49 0.27 -15.84
CA GLY A 244 4.85 -0.03 -16.28
C GLY A 244 5.92 0.53 -15.36
N LYS A 245 7.17 0.48 -15.80
CA LYS A 245 8.32 0.92 -15.03
C LYS A 245 8.71 2.36 -15.40
N THR A 246 8.95 3.18 -14.40
CA THR A 246 9.53 4.53 -14.52
C THR A 246 10.77 4.65 -13.63
N ALA A 247 11.43 5.79 -13.65
CA ALA A 247 12.50 6.12 -12.70
C ALA A 247 12.02 6.08 -11.23
N GLY A 248 10.75 6.39 -10.98
CA GLY A 248 10.09 6.31 -9.66
C GLY A 248 9.57 4.92 -9.27
N GLY A 249 9.82 3.89 -10.08
CA GLY A 249 9.38 2.51 -9.81
C GLY A 249 8.30 2.00 -10.75
N TRP A 250 7.59 0.94 -10.30
CA TRP A 250 6.49 0.35 -11.04
C TRP A 250 5.18 1.10 -10.76
N HIS A 251 4.46 1.44 -11.83
CA HIS A 251 3.08 1.91 -11.77
C HIS A 251 2.15 0.76 -12.17
N SER A 252 1.10 0.54 -11.39
CA SER A 252 -0.01 -0.30 -11.83
C SER A 252 -0.80 0.41 -12.92
N SER A 253 -1.44 -0.35 -13.81
CA SER A 253 -2.36 0.23 -14.80
C SER A 253 -3.51 0.94 -14.10
N CYS A 254 -3.98 2.04 -14.69
CA CYS A 254 -5.12 2.79 -14.16
C CYS A 254 -6.41 1.96 -14.28
N ALA A 255 -7.13 1.84 -13.18
CA ALA A 255 -8.37 1.08 -13.13
C ALA A 255 -9.55 1.76 -13.86
N TRP A 256 -9.39 3.00 -14.28
CA TRP A 256 -10.41 3.80 -15.00
C TRP A 256 -9.90 4.28 -16.36
N GLN A 257 -9.04 3.51 -17.00
CA GLN A 257 -8.41 3.92 -18.25
C GLN A 257 -9.44 4.06 -19.37
N ASP A 258 -10.36 3.11 -19.52
CA ASP A 258 -11.36 3.12 -20.56
C ASP A 258 -12.39 4.23 -20.34
N ARG A 259 -12.86 4.39 -19.11
CA ARG A 259 -13.74 5.49 -18.70
C ARG A 259 -13.09 6.86 -18.92
N CYS A 260 -11.83 7.00 -18.60
CA CYS A 260 -11.11 8.26 -18.69
C CYS A 260 -10.83 8.69 -20.14
N TRP A 261 -10.62 7.75 -21.06
CA TRP A 261 -10.22 7.99 -22.45
C TRP A 261 -11.27 7.57 -23.49
N GLY A 262 -12.14 6.63 -23.13
CA GLY A 262 -13.32 6.32 -23.94
C GLY A 262 -14.33 7.42 -23.70
N GLY A 263 -14.79 8.10 -24.76
CA GLY A 263 -15.92 9.00 -24.64
C GLY A 263 -17.07 8.29 -23.93
N CYS A 264 -17.89 9.06 -23.22
CA CYS A 264 -19.10 8.58 -22.56
C CYS A 264 -19.87 7.62 -23.51
N ARG A 265 -19.96 6.34 -23.11
CA ARG A 265 -21.00 5.46 -23.60
C ARG A 265 -22.16 5.50 -22.61
#